data_95861020984d40981050dae48cceb0a7
#
_entry.id   95861020984d40981050dae48cceb0a7
#
_cell.length_a   1.000
_cell.length_b   1.000
_cell.length_c   1.000
_cell.angle_alpha   90.00
_cell.angle_beta   90.00
_cell.angle_gamma   90.00
#
_symmetry.space_group_name_H-M   'P 1'
#
loop_
_entity.id
_entity.type
_entity.pdbx_description
1 polymer ?
#
loop_
_entity_poly.entity_id
_entity_poly.type
_entity_poly.pdbx_seq_one_letter_code
_entity_poly.pdbx_strand_id
1 'polypeptide(L)'
;IKDADTMQSMLAKDGDDVIGFITIRKHFPEAAEMHCLGVLPTHHRTGVGKQLVNALEEHLIEEGVKFLQVKTVADGRDCEAYAKTRKFYIGVGFTPLEIFPTLWDEANPCLLLVKSLA
;
A
#
# COMPACT_ATOMS: atom_id res chain seq x y z
N ILE A 1 -12.33 3.41 17.10
CA ILE A 1 -11.47 4.16 18.03
C ILE A 1 -10.13 3.48 18.17
N LYS A 2 -10.14 2.18 18.47
CA LYS A 2 -8.87 1.44 18.55
C LYS A 2 -8.15 1.41 17.22
N ASP A 3 -8.90 1.37 16.12
CA ASP A 3 -8.29 1.38 14.80
C ASP A 3 -7.54 2.70 14.54
N ALA A 4 -8.10 3.81 15.02
CA ALA A 4 -7.42 5.10 14.89
C ALA A 4 -6.09 5.12 15.63
N ASP A 5 -6.03 4.45 16.79
CA ASP A 5 -4.80 4.40 17.59
C ASP A 5 -3.72 3.55 16.94
N THR A 6 -4.10 2.60 16.06
CA THR A 6 -3.14 1.73 15.38
C THR A 6 -2.81 2.18 13.96
N MET A 7 -3.53 3.17 13.44
CA MET A 7 -3.27 3.74 12.12
C MET A 7 -2.24 4.84 12.21
N GLN A 8 -1.28 4.81 11.30
CA GLN A 8 -0.29 5.85 11.14
C GLN A 8 -0.36 6.38 9.72
N SER A 9 0.06 7.62 9.53
CA SER A 9 0.05 8.26 8.21
C SER A 9 1.40 8.89 7.93
N MET A 10 1.77 8.86 6.66
CA MET A 10 2.97 9.51 6.15
C MET A 10 2.55 10.38 4.97
N LEU A 11 3.06 11.60 4.90
CA LEU A 11 2.67 12.56 3.86
C LEU A 11 3.84 12.90 2.97
N ALA A 12 3.56 13.08 1.68
CA ALA A 12 4.51 13.66 0.74
C ALA A 12 4.06 15.09 0.44
N LYS A 13 5.00 16.03 0.44
CA LYS A 13 4.71 17.43 0.21
C LYS A 13 5.58 17.99 -0.92
N ASP A 14 5.01 18.93 -1.67
CA ASP A 14 5.73 19.75 -2.61
C ASP A 14 5.58 21.19 -2.10
N GLY A 15 6.63 21.71 -1.44
CA GLY A 15 6.51 22.94 -0.67
C GLY A 15 5.54 22.75 0.48
N ASP A 16 4.47 23.55 0.51
CA ASP A 16 3.42 23.45 1.54
C ASP A 16 2.25 22.57 1.11
N ASP A 17 2.24 22.11 -0.15
CA ASP A 17 1.12 21.33 -0.67
C ASP A 17 1.32 19.84 -0.42
N VAL A 18 0.28 19.18 0.13
CA VAL A 18 0.28 17.72 0.28
C VAL A 18 -0.05 17.12 -1.08
N ILE A 19 0.88 16.36 -1.64
CA ILE A 19 0.74 15.74 -2.96
C ILE A 19 0.54 14.24 -2.91
N GLY A 20 0.73 13.63 -1.75
CA GLY A 20 0.50 12.20 -1.59
C GLY A 20 0.45 11.82 -0.12
N PHE A 21 -0.08 10.63 0.14
CA PHE A 21 -0.15 10.09 1.49
C PHE A 21 -0.13 8.58 1.46
N ILE A 22 0.23 7.99 2.61
CA ILE A 22 0.16 6.55 2.83
C ILE A 22 -0.29 6.33 4.27
N THR A 23 -1.23 5.41 4.47
CA THR A 23 -1.68 5.02 5.80
C THR A 23 -1.30 3.58 6.06
N ILE A 24 -0.87 3.30 7.28
CA ILE A 24 -0.33 2.02 7.67
C ILE A 24 -1.06 1.52 8.91
N ARG A 25 -1.31 0.22 8.97
CA ARG A 25 -1.83 -0.44 10.17
C ARG A 25 -0.88 -1.56 10.56
N LYS A 26 -0.44 -1.58 11.81
CA LYS A 26 0.31 -2.71 12.34
C LYS A 26 -0.65 -3.76 12.88
N HIS A 27 -0.55 -4.97 12.35
CA HIS A 27 -1.33 -6.12 12.86
C HIS A 27 -0.58 -6.82 13.97
N PHE A 28 0.75 -6.90 13.86
CA PHE A 28 1.66 -7.44 14.85
C PHE A 28 2.93 -6.61 14.82
N PRO A 29 3.80 -6.70 15.84
CA PRO A 29 5.07 -5.95 15.81
C PRO A 29 5.91 -6.21 14.56
N GLU A 30 5.81 -7.41 13.98
CA GLU A 30 6.59 -7.79 12.80
C GLU A 30 5.82 -7.65 11.49
N ALA A 31 4.53 -7.33 11.53
CA ALA A 31 3.69 -7.35 10.34
C ALA A 31 2.82 -6.10 10.24
N ALA A 32 2.99 -5.36 9.16
CA ALA A 32 2.22 -4.14 8.90
C ALA A 32 1.49 -4.24 7.56
N GLU A 33 0.45 -3.46 7.43
CA GLU A 33 -0.32 -3.35 6.20
C GLU A 33 -0.36 -1.91 5.72
N MET A 34 -0.09 -1.73 4.43
CA MET A 34 -0.28 -0.46 3.75
C MET A 34 -1.78 -0.36 3.43
N HIS A 35 -2.51 0.41 4.23
CA HIS A 35 -3.98 0.46 4.14
C HIS A 35 -4.45 1.28 2.95
N CYS A 36 -3.89 2.47 2.76
CA CYS A 36 -4.22 3.36 1.66
C CYS A 36 -2.96 4.05 1.16
N LEU A 37 -2.90 4.27 -0.14
CA LEU A 37 -1.87 5.05 -0.78
C LEU A 37 -2.55 5.94 -1.81
N GLY A 38 -2.31 7.23 -1.74
CA GLY A 38 -2.85 8.18 -2.72
C GLY A 38 -1.80 9.18 -3.14
N VAL A 39 -1.80 9.52 -4.43
CA VAL A 39 -0.94 10.56 -5.00
C VAL A 39 -1.82 11.40 -5.91
N LEU A 40 -1.71 12.73 -5.83
CA LEU A 40 -2.47 13.61 -6.70
C LEU A 40 -2.21 13.27 -8.18
N PRO A 41 -3.27 13.28 -9.04
CA PRO A 41 -3.09 12.95 -10.45
C PRO A 41 -2.03 13.77 -11.16
N THR A 42 -1.85 15.04 -10.76
CA THR A 42 -0.82 15.90 -11.32
C THR A 42 0.59 15.46 -11.00
N HIS A 43 0.75 14.57 -10.03
CA HIS A 43 2.04 14.04 -9.60
C HIS A 43 2.18 12.54 -9.87
N HIS A 44 1.26 11.95 -10.63
CA HIS A 44 1.41 10.57 -11.09
C HIS A 44 2.63 10.46 -12.01
N ARG A 45 3.34 9.34 -11.92
CA ARG A 45 4.53 9.05 -12.73
C ARG A 45 5.73 9.96 -12.43
N THR A 46 5.69 10.69 -11.31
CA THR A 46 6.81 11.52 -10.87
C THR A 46 7.68 10.81 -9.82
N GLY A 47 7.30 9.57 -9.45
CA GLY A 47 8.04 8.81 -8.45
C GLY A 47 7.61 9.08 -7.02
N VAL A 48 6.57 9.88 -6.78
CA VAL A 48 6.12 10.20 -5.42
C VAL A 48 5.63 8.96 -4.69
N GLY A 49 4.84 8.10 -5.36
CA GLY A 49 4.37 6.86 -4.75
C GLY A 49 5.52 5.96 -4.35
N LYS A 50 6.51 5.80 -5.21
CA LYS A 50 7.70 4.99 -4.92
C LYS A 50 8.50 5.56 -3.76
N GLN A 51 8.66 6.89 -3.70
CA GLN A 51 9.35 7.54 -2.61
C GLN A 51 8.65 7.34 -1.28
N LEU A 52 7.30 7.43 -1.28
CA LEU A 52 6.50 7.15 -0.08
C LEU A 52 6.71 5.73 0.41
N VAL A 53 6.63 4.75 -0.50
CA VAL A 53 6.82 3.35 -0.14
C VAL A 53 8.22 3.11 0.42
N ASN A 54 9.25 3.68 -0.23
CA ASN A 54 10.63 3.52 0.23
C ASN A 54 10.84 4.13 1.63
N ALA A 55 10.31 5.31 1.86
CA ALA A 55 10.42 5.96 3.18
C ALA A 55 9.68 5.17 4.25
N LEU A 56 8.50 4.63 3.92
CA LEU A 56 7.75 3.78 4.83
C LEU A 56 8.54 2.53 5.18
N GLU A 57 9.14 1.88 4.19
CA GLU A 57 9.92 0.65 4.44
C GLU A 57 11.09 0.90 5.37
N GLU A 58 11.82 1.98 5.16
CA GLU A 58 12.94 2.34 6.03
C GLU A 58 12.49 2.53 7.47
N HIS A 59 11.37 3.23 7.67
CA HIS A 59 10.80 3.45 8.98
C HIS A 59 10.38 2.13 9.65
N LEU A 60 9.71 1.27 8.90
CA LEU A 60 9.22 -0.01 9.42
C LEU A 60 10.39 -0.96 9.75
N ILE A 61 11.42 -0.97 8.93
CA ILE A 61 12.62 -1.79 9.19
C ILE A 61 13.26 -1.35 10.51
N GLU A 62 13.36 -0.05 10.76
CA GLU A 62 13.90 0.45 12.03
C GLU A 62 13.05 0.03 13.21
N GLU A 63 11.74 -0.13 13.02
CA GLU A 63 10.83 -0.58 14.07
C GLU A 63 10.79 -2.10 14.24
N GLY A 64 11.51 -2.84 13.41
CA GLY A 64 11.57 -4.30 13.51
C GLY A 64 10.48 -5.03 12.72
N VAL A 65 9.76 -4.32 11.86
CA VAL A 65 8.75 -4.94 11.00
C VAL A 65 9.45 -5.78 9.94
N LYS A 66 8.98 -7.01 9.74
CA LYS A 66 9.59 -7.96 8.80
C LYS A 66 8.80 -8.13 7.51
N PHE A 67 7.48 -7.91 7.57
CA PHE A 67 6.60 -8.11 6.42
C PHE A 67 5.66 -6.93 6.26
N LEU A 68 5.51 -6.49 5.03
CA LEU A 68 4.56 -5.46 4.66
C LEU A 68 3.59 -6.06 3.65
N GLN A 69 2.30 -5.87 3.89
CA GLN A 69 1.28 -6.38 2.97
C GLN A 69 0.42 -5.25 2.43
N VAL A 70 -0.21 -5.51 1.30
CA VAL A 70 -1.18 -4.59 0.69
C VAL A 70 -2.27 -5.42 0.03
N LYS A 71 -3.50 -4.88 0.03
CA LYS A 71 -4.65 -5.50 -0.61
C LYS A 71 -5.17 -4.59 -1.70
N THR A 72 -5.51 -5.16 -2.84
CA THR A 72 -6.09 -4.42 -3.96
C THR A 72 -7.07 -5.33 -4.70
N VAL A 73 -7.78 -4.78 -5.69
CA VAL A 73 -8.72 -5.57 -6.47
C VAL A 73 -7.93 -6.48 -7.42
N ALA A 74 -8.27 -7.77 -7.39
CA ALA A 74 -7.60 -8.78 -8.20
C ALA A 74 -7.93 -8.64 -9.69
N ASP A 75 -7.09 -9.27 -10.51
CA ASP A 75 -7.33 -9.38 -11.94
C ASP A 75 -8.64 -10.14 -12.20
N GLY A 76 -9.25 -9.90 -13.33
CA GLY A 76 -10.56 -10.46 -13.67
C GLY A 76 -11.66 -9.42 -13.65
N ARG A 77 -11.46 -8.30 -12.97
CA ARG A 77 -12.32 -7.14 -13.09
C ARG A 77 -11.74 -6.22 -14.17
N ASP A 78 -12.55 -5.91 -15.16
CA ASP A 78 -12.13 -5.06 -16.27
C ASP A 78 -12.07 -3.60 -15.84
N CYS A 79 -10.97 -3.22 -15.21
CA CYS A 79 -10.74 -1.85 -14.76
C CYS A 79 -9.27 -1.50 -14.89
N GLU A 80 -8.98 -0.53 -15.75
CA GLU A 80 -7.62 -0.09 -16.02
C GLU A 80 -6.94 0.50 -14.78
N ALA A 81 -7.69 1.21 -13.94
CA ALA A 81 -7.13 1.81 -12.74
C ALA A 81 -6.57 0.76 -11.78
N TYR A 82 -7.29 -0.36 -11.60
CA TYR A 82 -6.82 -1.46 -10.74
C TYR A 82 -5.63 -2.18 -11.35
N ALA A 83 -5.59 -2.30 -12.69
CA ALA A 83 -4.44 -2.90 -13.35
C ALA A 83 -3.18 -2.07 -13.13
N LYS A 84 -3.28 -0.75 -13.21
CA LYS A 84 -2.15 0.15 -12.95
C LYS A 84 -1.69 0.05 -11.51
N THR A 85 -2.63 -0.04 -10.57
CA THR A 85 -2.34 -0.19 -9.15
C THR A 85 -1.56 -1.47 -8.87
N ARG A 86 -2.02 -2.60 -9.45
CA ARG A 86 -1.31 -3.87 -9.31
C ARG A 86 0.11 -3.80 -9.85
N LYS A 87 0.28 -3.19 -11.03
CA LYS A 87 1.61 -3.01 -11.61
C LYS A 87 2.52 -2.15 -10.73
N PHE A 88 1.96 -1.11 -10.12
CA PHE A 88 2.73 -0.27 -9.21
C PHE A 88 3.26 -1.08 -8.04
N TYR A 89 2.39 -1.86 -7.38
CA TYR A 89 2.81 -2.67 -6.23
C TYR A 89 3.88 -3.69 -6.61
N ILE A 90 3.69 -4.39 -7.74
CA ILE A 90 4.70 -5.34 -8.22
C ILE A 90 6.02 -4.61 -8.54
N GLY A 91 5.92 -3.43 -9.15
CA GLY A 91 7.09 -2.63 -9.51
C GLY A 91 7.91 -2.16 -8.32
N VAL A 92 7.28 -1.94 -7.15
CA VAL A 92 7.99 -1.55 -5.94
C VAL A 92 8.36 -2.76 -5.06
N GLY A 93 8.17 -3.97 -5.55
CA GLY A 93 8.72 -5.16 -4.92
C GLY A 93 7.74 -6.07 -4.20
N PHE A 94 6.45 -5.82 -4.30
CA PHE A 94 5.45 -6.70 -3.71
C PHE A 94 5.23 -7.92 -4.59
N THR A 95 4.96 -9.06 -3.96
CA THR A 95 4.69 -10.32 -4.62
C THR A 95 3.25 -10.74 -4.35
N PRO A 96 2.46 -11.08 -5.39
CA PRO A 96 1.11 -11.62 -5.17
C PRO A 96 1.17 -12.89 -4.33
N LEU A 97 0.32 -12.96 -3.30
CA LEU A 97 0.30 -14.08 -2.38
C LEU A 97 -0.96 -14.91 -2.52
N GLU A 98 -2.13 -14.28 -2.51
CA GLU A 98 -3.38 -15.01 -2.50
C GLU A 98 -4.53 -14.12 -2.98
N ILE A 99 -5.53 -14.74 -3.61
CA ILE A 99 -6.78 -14.06 -3.98
C ILE A 99 -7.88 -14.52 -3.03
N PHE A 100 -8.60 -13.57 -2.45
CA PHE A 100 -9.76 -13.82 -1.60
C PHE A 100 -11.00 -13.42 -2.39
N PRO A 101 -11.74 -14.38 -2.98
CA PRO A 101 -12.83 -14.05 -3.92
C PRO A 101 -13.98 -13.27 -3.31
N THR A 102 -14.23 -13.43 -2.03
CA THR A 102 -15.40 -12.85 -1.37
C THR A 102 -15.08 -12.05 -0.11
N LEU A 103 -13.81 -11.68 0.11
CA LEU A 103 -13.43 -10.90 1.29
C LEU A 103 -14.18 -9.57 1.36
N TRP A 104 -14.25 -8.86 0.25
CA TRP A 104 -15.01 -7.61 0.13
C TRP A 104 -16.42 -7.88 -0.40
N ASP A 105 -16.51 -8.40 -1.63
CA ASP A 105 -17.73 -8.87 -2.26
C ASP A 105 -17.37 -9.63 -3.53
N GLU A 106 -18.34 -10.30 -4.16
CA GLU A 106 -18.08 -11.12 -5.33
C GLU A 106 -17.62 -10.32 -6.55
N ALA A 107 -18.07 -9.05 -6.65
CA ALA A 107 -17.70 -8.19 -7.77
C ALA A 107 -16.27 -7.67 -7.67
N ASN A 108 -15.69 -7.69 -6.47
CA ASN A 108 -14.36 -7.15 -6.21
C ASN A 108 -13.49 -8.16 -5.46
N PRO A 109 -12.97 -9.19 -6.16
CA PRO A 109 -12.04 -10.13 -5.53
C PRO A 109 -10.82 -9.39 -5.00
N CYS A 110 -10.34 -9.80 -3.83
CA CYS A 110 -9.20 -9.16 -3.18
C CYS A 110 -7.91 -9.91 -3.50
N LEU A 111 -6.93 -9.20 -4.01
CA LEU A 111 -5.57 -9.71 -4.17
C LEU A 111 -4.72 -9.22 -3.01
N LEU A 112 -4.13 -10.15 -2.29
CA LEU A 112 -3.17 -9.86 -1.23
C LEU A 112 -1.76 -9.99 -1.80
N LEU A 113 -0.96 -8.93 -1.64
CA LEU A 113 0.45 -8.94 -2.00
C LEU A 113 1.28 -8.72 -0.74
N VAL A 114 2.49 -9.27 -0.74
CA VAL A 114 3.37 -9.18 0.42
C VAL A 114 4.78 -8.84 -0.03
N LYS A 115 5.52 -8.15 0.86
CA LYS A 115 6.92 -7.85 0.65
C LYS A 115 7.68 -8.14 1.93
N SER A 116 8.80 -8.87 1.80
CA SER A 116 9.72 -9.10 2.90
C SER A 116 10.60 -7.87 3.08
N LEU A 117 10.68 -7.37 4.31
CA LEU A 117 11.54 -6.25 4.67
C LEU A 117 12.82 -6.72 5.38
N ALA A 118 12.89 -8.00 5.64
CA ALA A 118 14.05 -8.59 6.32
C ALA A 118 15.18 -8.91 5.34
#